data_624b64b46cb6f85004c5803a5ffff5df
#
_entry.id   624b64b46cb6f85004c5803a5ffff5df
#
_cell.length_a   1.000
_cell.length_b   1.000
_cell.length_c   1.000
_cell.angle_alpha   90.00
_cell.angle_beta   90.00
_cell.angle_gamma   90.00
#
_symmetry.space_group_name_H-M   'P 1'
#
loop_
_entity.id
_entity.type
_entity.pdbx_description
1 polymer ?
#
loop_
_entity_poly.entity_id
_entity_poly.type
_entity_poly.pdbx_seq_one_letter_code
_entity_poly.pdbx_strand_id
1 'polypeptide(L)'
;FAFLAFPSLDLPMNENVRRNDYRAAAAPMKQPGETLTSMGLAPLTIAAATLGNTTDTARWLKDNISNDMLKPPFNVRTETPHNNTGYFLTGSAGFVQSLMYGLTGLRIEAAGLVQAYPPVLPPGWKSLTLTNITFRGEHYDITVARDASGTPRLHREPR
;
A
#
# COMPACT_ATOMS: atom_id res chain seq x y z
N PHE A 1 5.45 -16.38 4.94
CA PHE A 1 5.69 -15.22 4.03
C PHE A 1 4.70 -15.09 2.86
N ALA A 2 3.80 -16.06 2.61
CA ALA A 2 2.85 -15.99 1.49
C ALA A 2 1.95 -14.73 1.55
N PHE A 3 1.54 -14.33 2.74
CA PHE A 3 0.77 -13.10 2.96
C PHE A 3 1.52 -11.83 2.53
N LEU A 4 2.83 -11.78 2.81
CA LEU A 4 3.66 -10.62 2.48
C LEU A 4 4.13 -10.62 1.02
N ALA A 5 4.35 -11.80 0.45
CA ALA A 5 4.75 -11.92 -0.94
C ALA A 5 3.61 -11.51 -1.90
N PHE A 6 2.36 -11.79 -1.52
CA PHE A 6 1.21 -11.58 -2.39
C PHE A 6 0.00 -10.99 -1.63
N PRO A 7 0.17 -9.85 -0.95
CA PRO A 7 -0.92 -9.29 -0.13
C PRO A 7 -2.14 -8.88 -0.97
N SER A 8 -1.94 -8.57 -2.26
CA SER A 8 -3.01 -8.22 -3.20
C SER A 8 -3.85 -9.42 -3.65
N LEU A 9 -3.33 -10.64 -3.54
CA LEU A 9 -4.07 -11.87 -3.87
C LEU A 9 -5.01 -12.30 -2.74
N ASP A 10 -4.80 -11.77 -1.54
CA ASP A 10 -5.61 -12.04 -0.36
C ASP A 10 -5.87 -13.53 -0.11
N LEU A 11 -4.81 -14.31 -0.11
CA LEU A 11 -4.90 -15.75 0.11
C LEU A 11 -5.60 -16.04 1.45
N PRO A 12 -6.55 -17.00 1.50
CA PRO A 12 -7.22 -17.40 2.72
C PRO A 12 -6.20 -17.79 3.80
N MET A 13 -6.22 -17.04 4.92
CA MET A 13 -5.25 -17.24 5.99
C MET A 13 -5.85 -16.80 7.33
N ASN A 14 -5.53 -17.53 8.39
CA ASN A 14 -5.91 -17.15 9.73
C ASN A 14 -5.29 -15.78 10.10
N GLU A 15 -6.07 -14.93 10.76
CA GLU A 15 -5.64 -13.57 11.10
C GLU A 15 -4.41 -13.55 12.02
N ASN A 16 -4.30 -14.50 12.95
CA ASN A 16 -3.13 -14.60 13.82
C ASN A 16 -1.86 -14.93 13.02
N VAL A 17 -1.96 -15.76 11.99
CA VAL A 17 -0.86 -16.06 11.07
C VAL A 17 -0.47 -14.80 10.31
N ARG A 18 -1.44 -14.07 9.74
CA ARG A 18 -1.18 -12.77 9.07
C ARG A 18 -0.44 -11.79 10.00
N ARG A 19 -0.89 -11.65 11.24
CA ARG A 19 -0.26 -10.76 12.23
C ARG A 19 1.16 -11.20 12.58
N ASN A 20 1.39 -12.49 12.74
CA ASN A 20 2.71 -13.03 13.05
C ASN A 20 3.68 -12.89 11.88
N ASP A 21 3.24 -13.20 10.66
CA ASP A 21 4.03 -13.02 9.44
C ASP A 21 4.41 -11.56 9.25
N TYR A 22 3.44 -10.65 9.43
CA TYR A 22 3.73 -9.22 9.36
C TYR A 22 4.75 -8.78 10.42
N ARG A 23 4.58 -9.20 11.69
CA ARG A 23 5.54 -8.85 12.76
C ARG A 23 6.94 -9.37 12.47
N ALA A 24 7.05 -10.61 12.02
CA ALA A 24 8.34 -11.24 11.70
C ALA A 24 9.05 -10.51 10.54
N ALA A 25 8.31 -10.08 9.52
CA ALA A 25 8.89 -9.34 8.39
C ALA A 25 9.17 -7.87 8.71
N ALA A 26 8.32 -7.22 9.50
CA ALA A 26 8.46 -5.79 9.81
C ALA A 26 9.51 -5.51 10.89
N ALA A 27 9.75 -6.46 11.81
CA ALA A 27 10.67 -6.25 12.93
C ALA A 27 12.12 -5.95 12.49
N PRO A 28 12.74 -6.72 11.57
CA PRO A 28 14.07 -6.38 11.06
C PRO A 28 14.10 -5.02 10.38
N MET A 29 13.08 -4.71 9.58
CA MET A 29 13.00 -3.47 8.80
C MET A 29 12.84 -2.20 9.66
N LYS A 30 12.62 -2.33 10.95
CA LYS A 30 12.55 -1.24 11.91
C LYS A 30 13.89 -0.98 12.62
N GLN A 31 14.90 -1.83 12.41
CA GLN A 31 16.22 -1.69 13.02
C GLN A 31 17.01 -0.57 12.34
N PRO A 32 17.84 0.17 13.08
CA PRO A 32 18.76 1.13 12.48
C PRO A 32 19.76 0.43 11.54
N GLY A 33 20.00 1.02 10.37
CA GLY A 33 20.97 0.50 9.40
C GLY A 33 20.45 -0.59 8.47
N GLU A 34 19.22 -1.07 8.65
CA GLU A 34 18.62 -2.00 7.70
C GLU A 34 18.32 -1.33 6.35
N THR A 35 18.62 -2.03 5.29
CA THR A 35 18.36 -1.55 3.93
C THR A 35 16.96 -1.93 3.50
N LEU A 36 16.07 -0.95 3.47
CA LEU A 36 14.74 -1.11 2.89
C LEU A 36 14.84 -1.15 1.37
N THR A 37 14.09 -2.05 0.74
CA THR A 37 13.91 -2.03 -0.71
C THR A 37 12.54 -1.45 -1.06
N SER A 38 12.47 -0.69 -2.14
CA SER A 38 11.17 -0.13 -2.60
C SER A 38 10.14 -1.24 -2.92
N MET A 39 10.62 -2.41 -3.36
CA MET A 39 9.80 -3.59 -3.56
C MET A 39 9.29 -4.16 -2.23
N GLY A 40 10.13 -4.18 -1.18
CA GLY A 40 9.74 -4.69 0.15
C GLY A 40 8.79 -3.76 0.90
N LEU A 41 8.92 -2.46 0.71
CA LEU A 41 8.05 -1.45 1.35
C LEU A 41 6.59 -1.55 0.91
N ALA A 42 6.34 -1.92 -0.33
CA ALA A 42 4.98 -2.02 -0.87
C ALA A 42 4.15 -3.12 -0.18
N PRO A 43 4.56 -4.41 -0.15
CA PRO A 43 3.83 -5.45 0.56
C PRO A 43 3.72 -5.17 2.06
N LEU A 44 4.73 -4.57 2.70
CA LEU A 44 4.63 -4.16 4.10
C LEU A 44 3.55 -3.09 4.31
N THR A 45 3.44 -2.11 3.39
CA THR A 45 2.39 -1.09 3.44
C THR A 45 1.00 -1.72 3.31
N ILE A 46 0.81 -2.62 2.32
CA ILE A 46 -0.48 -3.29 2.10
C ILE A 46 -0.84 -4.16 3.29
N ALA A 47 0.12 -4.93 3.81
CA ALA A 47 -0.10 -5.81 4.96
C ALA A 47 -0.44 -5.02 6.23
N ALA A 48 0.27 -3.93 6.51
CA ALA A 48 -0.03 -3.04 7.63
C ALA A 48 -1.45 -2.47 7.53
N ALA A 49 -1.83 -1.97 6.34
CA ALA A 49 -3.16 -1.43 6.08
C ALA A 49 -4.26 -2.49 6.25
N THR A 50 -4.06 -3.69 5.68
CA THR A 50 -4.99 -4.83 5.83
C THR A 50 -5.21 -5.20 7.30
N LEU A 51 -4.18 -5.06 8.15
CA LEU A 51 -4.25 -5.32 9.59
C LEU A 51 -4.74 -4.11 10.41
N GLY A 52 -5.11 -3.01 9.76
CA GLY A 52 -5.56 -1.78 10.42
C GLY A 52 -4.45 -1.01 11.16
N ASN A 53 -3.18 -1.34 10.91
CA ASN A 53 -2.04 -0.66 11.54
C ASN A 53 -1.71 0.64 10.78
N THR A 54 -2.41 1.72 11.13
CA THR A 54 -2.27 3.04 10.46
C THR A 54 -0.88 3.65 10.64
N THR A 55 -0.23 3.43 11.77
CA THR A 55 1.11 3.96 12.07
C THR A 55 2.15 3.36 11.15
N ASP A 56 2.19 2.03 11.06
CA ASP A 56 3.14 1.35 10.18
C ASP A 56 2.80 1.58 8.70
N THR A 57 1.52 1.64 8.34
CA THR A 57 1.10 2.02 6.98
C THR A 57 1.68 3.37 6.56
N ALA A 58 1.54 4.38 7.43
CA ALA A 58 2.08 5.71 7.17
C ALA A 58 3.62 5.71 7.09
N ARG A 59 4.29 4.95 7.96
CA ARG A 59 5.75 4.81 7.97
C ARG A 59 6.25 4.23 6.65
N TRP A 60 5.77 3.04 6.28
CA TRP A 60 6.23 2.36 5.06
C TRP A 60 5.91 3.16 3.79
N LEU A 61 4.75 3.82 3.76
CA LEU A 61 4.40 4.70 2.65
C LEU A 61 5.36 5.89 2.54
N LYS A 62 5.66 6.54 3.67
CA LYS A 62 6.61 7.66 3.74
C LYS A 62 8.02 7.22 3.29
N ASP A 63 8.49 6.08 3.79
CA ASP A 63 9.81 5.57 3.43
C ASP A 63 9.89 5.26 1.92
N ASN A 64 8.79 4.78 1.33
CA ASN A 64 8.70 4.47 -0.11
C ASN A 64 8.75 5.72 -1.02
N ILE A 65 8.37 6.88 -0.53
CA ILE A 65 8.41 8.17 -1.27
C ILE A 65 9.50 9.11 -0.74
N SER A 66 10.41 8.62 0.09
CA SER A 66 11.52 9.44 0.60
C SER A 66 12.46 9.89 -0.52
N ASN A 67 13.17 10.98 -0.28
CA ASN A 67 14.20 11.49 -1.21
C ASN A 67 15.33 10.48 -1.45
N ASP A 68 15.51 9.54 -0.52
CA ASP A 68 16.50 8.48 -0.67
C ASP A 68 16.06 7.42 -1.69
N MET A 69 14.75 7.22 -1.84
CA MET A 69 14.16 6.29 -2.82
C MET A 69 13.86 6.95 -4.17
N LEU A 70 13.64 8.26 -4.19
CA LEU A 70 13.33 9.02 -5.40
C LEU A 70 14.52 9.91 -5.77
N LYS A 71 15.17 9.63 -6.87
CA LYS A 71 16.40 10.33 -7.30
C LYS A 71 16.10 11.42 -8.34
N PRO A 72 16.73 12.61 -8.17
CA PRO A 72 16.62 13.68 -9.15
C PRO A 72 17.31 13.31 -10.47
N PRO A 73 17.01 14.01 -11.58
CA PRO A 73 16.09 15.16 -11.66
C PRO A 73 14.61 14.77 -11.87
N PHE A 74 14.32 13.50 -12.19
CA PHE A 74 12.98 13.06 -12.59
C PHE A 74 12.24 12.24 -11.52
N ASN A 75 12.72 12.27 -10.28
CA ASN A 75 12.19 11.44 -9.20
C ASN A 75 12.14 9.96 -9.55
N VAL A 76 13.21 9.49 -10.17
CA VAL A 76 13.34 8.08 -10.57
C VAL A 76 13.42 7.21 -9.32
N ARG A 77 12.56 6.23 -9.23
CA ARG A 77 12.57 5.29 -8.12
C ARG A 77 13.72 4.31 -8.25
N THR A 78 14.49 4.18 -7.17
CA THR A 78 15.56 3.18 -7.03
C THR A 78 15.09 1.96 -6.26
N GLU A 79 15.84 0.88 -6.31
CA GLU A 79 15.57 -0.32 -5.51
C GLU A 79 15.84 -0.08 -4.03
N THR A 80 16.98 0.54 -3.71
CA THR A 80 17.40 0.87 -2.35
C THR A 80 17.84 2.32 -2.24
N PRO A 81 17.91 2.91 -1.04
CA PRO A 81 18.37 4.28 -0.85
C PRO A 81 19.78 4.55 -1.39
N HIS A 82 20.63 3.55 -1.35
CA HIS A 82 22.05 3.67 -1.72
C HIS A 82 22.33 3.27 -3.17
N ASN A 83 21.32 2.79 -3.88
CA ASN A 83 21.46 2.36 -5.27
C ASN A 83 20.97 3.46 -6.22
N ASN A 84 21.67 3.63 -7.33
CA ASN A 84 21.30 4.58 -8.37
C ASN A 84 21.12 3.86 -9.72
N THR A 85 20.56 2.67 -9.71
CA THR A 85 20.41 1.80 -10.89
C THR A 85 19.29 2.21 -11.85
N GLY A 86 18.71 3.39 -11.70
CA GLY A 86 17.68 3.89 -12.61
C GLY A 86 16.28 3.39 -12.27
N TYR A 87 15.41 3.28 -13.27
CA TYR A 87 13.98 2.98 -13.07
C TYR A 87 13.74 1.60 -12.47
N PHE A 88 13.35 1.55 -11.22
CA PHE A 88 12.93 0.31 -10.57
C PHE A 88 11.41 0.13 -10.67
N LEU A 89 10.99 -0.47 -11.78
CA LEU A 89 9.57 -0.59 -12.14
C LEU A 89 8.77 -1.38 -11.11
N THR A 90 9.33 -2.46 -10.56
CA THR A 90 8.66 -3.30 -9.54
C THR A 90 8.31 -2.50 -8.30
N GLY A 91 9.25 -1.65 -7.82
CA GLY A 91 8.99 -0.77 -6.68
C GLY A 91 7.95 0.29 -7.00
N SER A 92 7.95 0.83 -8.23
CA SER A 92 6.95 1.82 -8.66
C SER A 92 5.55 1.21 -8.75
N ALA A 93 5.44 0.03 -9.36
CA ALA A 93 4.18 -0.72 -9.42
C ALA A 93 3.66 -1.08 -8.03
N GLY A 94 4.55 -1.55 -7.15
CA GLY A 94 4.22 -1.86 -5.76
C GLY A 94 3.73 -0.64 -4.98
N PHE A 95 4.33 0.54 -5.20
CA PHE A 95 3.83 1.77 -4.60
C PHE A 95 2.39 2.08 -5.03
N VAL A 96 2.08 1.97 -6.33
CA VAL A 96 0.71 2.14 -6.83
C VAL A 96 -0.23 1.12 -6.21
N GLN A 97 0.18 -0.15 -6.11
CA GLN A 97 -0.61 -1.19 -5.41
C GLN A 97 -0.85 -0.86 -3.94
N SER A 98 0.10 -0.21 -3.25
CA SER A 98 -0.08 0.23 -1.86
C SER A 98 -1.21 1.24 -1.73
N LEU A 99 -1.36 2.14 -2.70
CA LEU A 99 -2.50 3.06 -2.74
C LEU A 99 -3.80 2.34 -3.10
N MET A 100 -3.78 1.51 -4.17
CA MET A 100 -4.97 0.86 -4.71
C MET A 100 -5.53 -0.23 -3.80
N TYR A 101 -4.68 -1.07 -3.21
CA TYR A 101 -5.12 -2.20 -2.39
C TYR A 101 -4.92 -1.95 -0.90
N GLY A 102 -3.83 -1.27 -0.53
CA GLY A 102 -3.53 -0.96 0.86
C GLY A 102 -4.49 0.06 1.43
N LEU A 103 -4.46 1.29 0.91
CA LEU A 103 -5.22 2.39 1.51
C LEU A 103 -6.73 2.28 1.25
N THR A 104 -7.15 1.74 0.13
CA THR A 104 -8.58 1.58 -0.17
C THR A 104 -9.20 0.35 0.49
N GLY A 105 -8.42 -0.69 0.78
CA GLY A 105 -8.92 -1.99 1.21
C GLY A 105 -9.60 -2.82 0.12
N LEU A 106 -9.48 -2.39 -1.15
CA LEU A 106 -10.09 -3.09 -2.28
C LEU A 106 -9.33 -4.36 -2.65
N ARG A 107 -10.07 -5.34 -3.17
CA ARG A 107 -9.55 -6.58 -3.77
C ARG A 107 -10.29 -6.90 -5.05
N ILE A 108 -9.60 -7.60 -5.95
CA ILE A 108 -10.21 -8.14 -7.17
C ILE A 108 -10.64 -9.57 -6.87
N GLU A 109 -11.94 -9.82 -6.95
CA GLU A 109 -12.53 -11.13 -6.74
C GLU A 109 -13.35 -11.56 -7.97
N ALA A 110 -13.82 -12.80 -7.96
CA ALA A 110 -14.70 -13.29 -9.03
C ALA A 110 -15.96 -12.43 -9.20
N ALA A 111 -16.52 -11.96 -8.09
CA ALA A 111 -17.69 -11.06 -8.07
C ALA A 111 -17.38 -9.64 -8.58
N GLY A 112 -16.11 -9.24 -8.64
CA GLY A 112 -15.74 -7.90 -9.06
C GLY A 112 -14.71 -7.23 -8.16
N LEU A 113 -14.72 -5.89 -8.18
CA LEU A 113 -13.90 -5.07 -7.30
C LEU A 113 -14.66 -4.88 -5.97
N VAL A 114 -14.21 -5.56 -4.92
CA VAL A 114 -14.86 -5.59 -3.61
C VAL A 114 -14.03 -4.87 -2.55
N GLN A 115 -14.70 -4.27 -1.56
CA GLN A 115 -14.05 -3.75 -0.37
C GLN A 115 -13.90 -4.86 0.66
N ALA A 116 -12.75 -5.54 0.65
CA ALA A 116 -12.47 -6.68 1.53
C ALA A 116 -12.03 -6.23 2.94
N TYR A 117 -11.44 -5.03 3.05
CA TYR A 117 -10.92 -4.48 4.29
C TYR A 117 -11.36 -3.03 4.49
N PRO A 118 -11.46 -2.55 5.76
CA PRO A 118 -11.67 -1.15 6.03
C PRO A 118 -10.59 -0.28 5.36
N PRO A 119 -10.97 0.86 4.74
CA PRO A 119 -9.98 1.74 4.15
C PRO A 119 -9.14 2.42 5.25
N VAL A 120 -7.91 2.75 4.91
CA VAL A 120 -6.94 3.38 5.82
C VAL A 120 -6.42 4.66 5.21
N LEU A 121 -6.35 5.73 6.00
CA LEU A 121 -5.64 6.96 5.64
C LEU A 121 -4.51 7.21 6.63
N PRO A 122 -3.30 7.55 6.16
CA PRO A 122 -2.22 8.01 7.02
C PRO A 122 -2.65 9.18 7.91
N PRO A 123 -2.03 9.35 9.09
CA PRO A 123 -2.28 10.52 9.93
C PRO A 123 -2.08 11.82 9.15
N GLY A 124 -2.98 12.78 9.33
CA GLY A 124 -2.96 14.08 8.64
C GLY A 124 -3.55 14.09 7.23
N TRP A 125 -3.77 12.93 6.60
CA TRP A 125 -4.46 12.89 5.31
C TRP A 125 -5.97 13.04 5.50
N LYS A 126 -6.55 13.96 4.72
CA LYS A 126 -8.01 14.19 4.69
C LYS A 126 -8.69 13.21 3.74
N SER A 127 -8.08 12.98 2.60
CA SER A 127 -8.58 12.09 1.56
C SER A 127 -7.48 11.56 0.66
N LEU A 128 -7.80 10.49 -0.06
CA LEU A 128 -7.08 9.96 -1.22
C LEU A 128 -8.10 9.75 -2.33
N THR A 129 -7.84 10.27 -3.52
CA THR A 129 -8.66 9.99 -4.70
C THR A 129 -7.82 9.35 -5.79
N LEU A 130 -8.30 8.23 -6.30
CA LEU A 130 -7.78 7.53 -7.47
C LEU A 130 -8.77 7.78 -8.61
N THR A 131 -8.33 8.48 -9.64
CA THR A 131 -9.20 8.88 -10.76
C THR A 131 -9.04 7.95 -11.95
N ASN A 132 -10.15 7.74 -12.68
CA ASN A 132 -10.17 6.98 -13.93
C ASN A 132 -9.61 5.55 -13.79
N ILE A 133 -9.97 4.88 -12.71
CA ILE A 133 -9.63 3.45 -12.51
C ILE A 133 -10.51 2.62 -13.44
N THR A 134 -9.88 1.88 -14.34
CA THR A 134 -10.58 0.98 -15.26
C THR A 134 -10.64 -0.43 -14.70
N PHE A 135 -11.84 -0.98 -14.61
CA PHE A 135 -12.06 -2.36 -14.22
C PHE A 135 -13.18 -3.00 -15.05
N ARG A 136 -12.87 -4.08 -15.78
CA ARG A 136 -13.79 -4.80 -16.66
C ARG A 136 -14.52 -3.90 -17.69
N GLY A 137 -13.80 -2.91 -18.21
CA GLY A 137 -14.35 -1.97 -19.21
C GLY A 137 -15.12 -0.79 -18.63
N GLU A 138 -15.35 -0.77 -17.33
CA GLU A 138 -15.98 0.36 -16.65
C GLU A 138 -14.93 1.27 -16.00
N HIS A 139 -15.27 2.56 -15.88
CA HIS A 139 -14.40 3.57 -15.30
C HIS A 139 -14.98 4.09 -13.99
N TYR A 140 -14.11 4.26 -13.00
CA TYR A 140 -14.50 4.71 -11.65
C TYR A 140 -13.54 5.77 -11.14
N ASP A 141 -14.07 6.70 -10.36
CA ASP A 141 -13.30 7.46 -9.39
C ASP A 141 -13.50 6.81 -8.01
N ILE A 142 -12.40 6.56 -7.31
CA ILE A 142 -12.41 5.90 -6.00
C ILE A 142 -11.81 6.87 -5.00
N THR A 143 -12.62 7.30 -4.03
CA THR A 143 -12.21 8.24 -3.00
C THR A 143 -12.28 7.57 -1.62
N VAL A 144 -11.19 7.62 -0.87
CA VAL A 144 -11.20 7.38 0.57
C VAL A 144 -11.14 8.72 1.27
N ALA A 145 -12.13 9.04 2.10
CA ALA A 145 -12.20 10.29 2.85
C ALA A 145 -12.61 10.02 4.30
N ARG A 146 -12.24 10.93 5.22
CA ARG A 146 -12.71 10.85 6.60
C ARG A 146 -14.13 11.39 6.70
N ASP A 147 -15.00 10.60 7.33
CA ASP A 147 -16.36 11.05 7.70
C ASP A 147 -16.32 12.03 8.88
N ALA A 148 -17.49 12.48 9.32
CA ALA A 148 -17.63 13.42 10.44
C ALA A 148 -17.07 12.89 11.78
N SER A 149 -16.95 11.57 11.94
CA SER A 149 -16.30 10.94 13.09
C SER A 149 -14.78 10.82 12.97
N GLY A 150 -14.22 11.20 11.80
CA GLY A 150 -12.80 11.03 11.47
C GLY A 150 -12.46 9.64 10.94
N THR A 151 -13.45 8.76 10.76
CA THR A 151 -13.24 7.39 10.24
C THR A 151 -13.11 7.39 8.72
N PRO A 152 -12.08 6.77 8.13
CA PRO A 152 -11.96 6.64 6.68
C PRO A 152 -13.13 5.84 6.09
N ARG A 153 -13.72 6.35 5.01
CA ARG A 153 -14.79 5.70 4.23
C ARG A 153 -14.41 5.71 2.76
N LEU A 154 -14.77 4.64 2.08
CA LEU A 154 -14.57 4.51 0.64
C LEU A 154 -15.86 4.85 -0.10
N HIS A 155 -15.72 5.69 -1.12
CA HIS A 155 -16.76 6.03 -2.09
C HIS A 155 -16.26 5.64 -3.48
N ARG A 156 -17.13 5.05 -4.28
CA ARG A 156 -16.86 4.70 -5.67
C ARG A 156 -17.92 5.30 -6.56
N GLU A 157 -17.51 6.11 -7.51
CA GLU A 157 -18.38 6.81 -8.44
C GLU A 157 -18.06 6.34 -9.87
N PRO A 158 -19.07 5.84 -10.63
CA PRO A 158 -18.90 5.57 -12.05
C PRO A 158 -18.63 6.86 -12.82
N ARG A 159 -17.86 6.75 -13.88
CA ARG A 159 -17.59 7.85 -14.83
C ARG A 159 -18.34 7.67 -16.13
#